data_4cd5868c0d41ae8d372a7790a633b248
#
_entry.id   4cd5868c0d41ae8d372a7790a633b248
#
_cell.length_a   1.000
_cell.length_b   1.000
_cell.length_c   1.000
_cell.angle_alpha   90.00
_cell.angle_beta   90.00
_cell.angle_gamma   90.00
#
_symmetry.space_group_name_H-M   'P 1'
#
loop_
_entity.id
_entity.type
_entity.pdbx_description
1 polymer ?
#
loop_
_entity_poly.entity_id
_entity_poly.type
_entity_poly.pdbx_seq_one_letter_code
_entity_poly.pdbx_strand_id
1 'polypeptide(L)'
;MKTIKISLVLLATICMLASCDFTDKSAFKFTSLEDSLVVACPQTQDSCFEMKLKVEFPTKGADTIALKNVQRTLITDLFTEKYVDVPAESLLGAYIAACHEEYNLVQTDIKGSPILYHYQEHLTAVPLYESDKLLSYEATRYLFTGGAHGLETTMCWVFDVTTGNQLTEDDIFVENYSDSLVTIFTQLLEADAAKRALKLKDFWLQQLIPNGNFAITEDGIFYQFNPYDIAPYAVGSTRLLVSKEVALPLLKKGTAVYELFTPKQ
;
A
#
# COMPACT_ATOMS: atom_id res chain seq x y z
N MET A 1 -16.38 44.50 -4.00
CA MET A 1 -15.22 43.75 -3.46
C MET A 1 -15.72 42.92 -2.27
N LYS A 2 -15.99 41.62 -2.45
CA LYS A 2 -16.33 40.72 -1.34
C LYS A 2 -15.06 39.94 -1.03
N THR A 3 -14.51 40.16 0.15
CA THR A 3 -13.36 39.44 0.69
C THR A 3 -13.76 37.99 0.95
N ILE A 4 -13.15 37.06 0.22
CA ILE A 4 -13.25 35.61 0.46
C ILE A 4 -12.41 35.34 1.70
N LYS A 5 -13.05 34.93 2.78
CA LYS A 5 -12.35 34.39 3.96
C LYS A 5 -12.00 32.95 3.68
N ILE A 6 -10.71 32.69 3.40
CA ILE A 6 -10.13 31.38 3.40
C ILE A 6 -9.96 30.97 4.87
N SER A 7 -10.81 30.09 5.36
CA SER A 7 -10.65 29.50 6.69
C SER A 7 -9.64 28.35 6.54
N LEU A 8 -8.37 28.67 6.79
CA LEU A 8 -7.32 27.67 6.98
C LEU A 8 -7.54 27.08 8.39
N VAL A 9 -8.18 25.92 8.48
CA VAL A 9 -8.26 25.16 9.74
C VAL A 9 -7.10 24.19 9.75
N LEU A 10 -5.98 24.66 10.28
CA LEU A 10 -4.84 23.79 10.64
C LEU A 10 -5.20 23.17 12.00
N LEU A 11 -5.77 21.99 12.00
CA LEU A 11 -6.02 21.21 13.22
C LEU A 11 -5.06 20.01 13.23
N ALA A 12 -3.84 20.25 13.70
CA ALA A 12 -2.94 19.17 14.08
C ALA A 12 -3.43 18.56 15.39
N THR A 13 -4.31 17.57 15.30
CA THR A 13 -4.75 16.81 16.48
C THR A 13 -3.85 15.61 16.64
N ILE A 14 -2.87 15.72 17.52
CA ILE A 14 -2.12 14.56 18.01
C ILE A 14 -3.06 13.76 18.91
N CYS A 15 -3.83 12.85 18.33
CA CYS A 15 -4.56 11.84 19.08
C CYS A 15 -3.58 10.70 19.44
N MET A 16 -3.09 10.71 20.69
CA MET A 16 -2.54 9.48 21.27
C MET A 16 -3.71 8.52 21.53
N LEU A 17 -4.00 7.69 20.55
CA LEU A 17 -4.87 6.54 20.76
C LEU A 17 -4.01 5.37 21.24
N ALA A 18 -4.47 4.75 22.30
CA ALA A 18 -3.88 3.57 22.91
C ALA A 18 -3.64 2.49 21.85
N SER A 19 -2.37 2.15 21.65
CA SER A 19 -1.90 0.99 20.92
C SER A 19 -2.61 -0.24 21.47
N CYS A 20 -3.26 -1.00 20.62
CA CYS A 20 -3.51 -2.42 20.89
C CYS A 20 -2.16 -3.07 21.19
N ASP A 21 -2.10 -3.87 22.25
CA ASP A 21 -0.94 -4.66 22.63
C ASP A 21 -0.50 -5.56 21.48
N PHE A 22 0.36 -5.04 20.61
CA PHE A 22 1.25 -5.86 19.81
C PHE A 22 2.25 -6.48 20.80
N THR A 23 2.30 -7.80 20.84
CA THR A 23 3.17 -8.57 21.72
C THR A 23 4.60 -8.01 21.72
N ASP A 24 5.32 -8.16 22.82
CA ASP A 24 6.67 -7.67 23.17
C ASP A 24 7.81 -8.10 22.18
N LYS A 25 7.49 -8.46 20.93
CA LYS A 25 8.37 -8.95 19.87
C LYS A 25 8.46 -8.03 18.65
N SER A 26 7.82 -6.87 18.71
CA SER A 26 7.85 -5.90 17.60
C SER A 26 9.26 -5.29 17.48
N ALA A 27 9.88 -5.42 16.30
CA ALA A 27 11.19 -4.83 16.02
C ALA A 27 11.12 -3.33 15.74
N PHE A 28 9.97 -2.85 15.26
CA PHE A 28 9.73 -1.44 14.98
C PHE A 28 8.58 -0.89 15.84
N LYS A 29 8.66 0.41 16.15
CA LYS A 29 7.53 1.17 16.69
C LYS A 29 7.02 2.12 15.63
N PHE A 30 5.71 2.15 15.46
CA PHE A 30 5.04 2.98 14.49
C PHE A 30 4.45 4.23 15.15
N THR A 31 4.34 5.29 14.35
CA THR A 31 3.62 6.51 14.70
C THR A 31 2.60 6.77 13.60
N SER A 32 1.36 6.99 13.99
CA SER A 32 0.32 7.37 13.03
C SER A 32 0.57 8.79 12.55
N LEU A 33 0.85 8.93 11.26
CA LEU A 33 0.92 10.21 10.57
C LEU A 33 -0.40 10.38 9.81
N GLU A 34 -1.09 11.48 10.07
CA GLU A 34 -2.36 11.79 9.39
C GLU A 34 -2.34 13.26 8.94
N ASP A 35 -2.69 13.49 7.68
CA ASP A 35 -2.87 14.85 7.16
C ASP A 35 -3.87 14.86 6.01
N SER A 36 -4.51 16.01 5.78
CA SER A 36 -5.53 16.14 4.75
C SER A 36 -5.70 17.58 4.26
N LEU A 37 -6.05 17.73 2.99
CA LEU A 37 -6.44 18.99 2.39
C LEU A 37 -7.67 18.77 1.50
N VAL A 38 -8.71 19.58 1.73
CA VAL A 38 -9.92 19.59 0.90
C VAL A 38 -10.17 21.01 0.41
N VAL A 39 -10.24 21.18 -0.91
CA VAL A 39 -10.53 22.47 -1.55
C VAL A 39 -11.84 22.36 -2.33
N ALA A 40 -12.83 23.16 -1.94
CA ALA A 40 -14.12 23.20 -2.61
C ALA A 40 -14.04 23.81 -4.02
N CYS A 41 -14.84 23.30 -4.93
CA CYS A 41 -14.98 23.87 -6.26
C CYS A 41 -15.62 25.29 -6.19
N PRO A 42 -15.16 26.23 -7.01
CA PRO A 42 -15.70 27.60 -6.99
C PRO A 42 -17.20 27.72 -7.33
N GLN A 43 -17.76 26.73 -8.04
CA GLN A 43 -19.11 26.80 -8.61
C GLN A 43 -20.07 25.75 -8.05
N THR A 44 -19.57 24.77 -7.30
CA THR A 44 -20.35 23.68 -6.71
C THR A 44 -20.00 23.51 -5.24
N GLN A 45 -20.73 22.63 -4.52
CA GLN A 45 -20.38 22.26 -3.15
C GLN A 45 -19.42 21.06 -3.09
N ASP A 46 -19.06 20.51 -4.24
CA ASP A 46 -18.16 19.37 -4.33
C ASP A 46 -16.71 19.76 -4.07
N SER A 47 -15.85 18.81 -3.75
CA SER A 47 -14.42 19.02 -3.67
C SER A 47 -13.79 18.96 -5.06
N CYS A 48 -12.96 19.94 -5.39
CA CYS A 48 -12.15 19.91 -6.60
C CYS A 48 -10.78 19.32 -6.36
N PHE A 49 -10.26 19.48 -5.15
CA PHE A 49 -9.03 18.83 -4.69
C PHE A 49 -9.28 18.22 -3.32
N GLU A 50 -8.98 16.95 -3.16
CA GLU A 50 -9.11 16.24 -1.90
C GLU A 50 -7.95 15.26 -1.72
N MET A 51 -7.20 15.43 -0.65
CA MET A 51 -6.21 14.45 -0.19
C MET A 51 -6.48 14.08 1.25
N LYS A 52 -6.46 12.78 1.56
CA LYS A 52 -6.58 12.22 2.90
C LYS A 52 -5.55 11.11 3.04
N LEU A 53 -4.54 11.35 3.84
CA LEU A 53 -3.40 10.46 4.00
C LEU A 53 -3.30 9.99 5.45
N LYS A 54 -3.18 8.67 5.63
CA LYS A 54 -2.95 8.04 6.92
C LYS A 54 -1.90 6.94 6.79
N VAL A 55 -0.80 7.08 7.52
CA VAL A 55 0.34 6.17 7.45
C VAL A 55 0.81 5.81 8.85
N GLU A 56 0.77 4.53 9.19
CA GLU A 56 1.46 4.01 10.37
C GLU A 56 2.95 3.90 10.05
N PHE A 57 3.69 4.97 10.31
CA PHE A 57 5.07 5.12 9.87
C PHE A 57 6.06 4.57 10.91
N PRO A 58 7.04 3.73 10.53
CA PRO A 58 8.04 3.22 11.45
C PRO A 58 8.99 4.35 11.89
N THR A 59 9.02 4.67 13.18
CA THR A 59 9.80 5.81 13.74
C THR A 59 10.91 5.38 14.68
N LYS A 60 10.86 4.17 15.23
CA LYS A 60 11.91 3.59 16.08
C LYS A 60 12.12 2.13 15.72
N GLY A 61 13.35 1.66 15.83
CA GLY A 61 13.75 0.27 15.63
C GLY A 61 14.98 -0.05 16.47
N ALA A 62 15.24 -1.33 16.71
CA ALA A 62 16.40 -1.80 17.43
C ALA A 62 17.70 -1.47 16.69
N ASP A 63 17.66 -1.54 15.35
CA ASP A 63 18.75 -1.15 14.45
C ASP A 63 18.39 0.10 13.65
N THR A 64 19.29 1.09 13.67
CA THR A 64 19.05 2.37 12.99
C THR A 64 19.19 2.26 11.47
N ILE A 65 20.03 1.36 10.96
CA ILE A 65 20.25 1.17 9.53
C ILE A 65 19.02 0.44 8.95
N ALA A 66 18.57 -0.64 9.61
CA ALA A 66 17.40 -1.34 9.21
C ALA A 66 16.15 -0.43 9.18
N LEU A 67 15.96 0.39 10.22
CA LEU A 67 14.88 1.37 10.25
C LEU A 67 14.93 2.33 9.05
N LYS A 68 16.11 2.90 8.75
CA LYS A 68 16.28 3.81 7.61
C LYS A 68 16.02 3.15 6.26
N ASN A 69 16.39 1.89 6.11
CA ASN A 69 16.14 1.14 4.88
C ASN A 69 14.63 0.95 4.66
N VAL A 70 13.89 0.52 5.70
CA VAL A 70 12.42 0.41 5.64
C VAL A 70 11.79 1.78 5.33
N GLN A 71 12.18 2.83 6.07
CA GLN A 71 11.66 4.18 5.85
C GLN A 71 11.91 4.65 4.41
N ARG A 72 13.14 4.47 3.91
CA ARG A 72 13.49 4.88 2.54
C ARG A 72 12.64 4.18 1.50
N THR A 73 12.47 2.85 1.59
CA THR A 73 11.62 2.09 0.66
C THR A 73 10.18 2.61 0.71
N LEU A 74 9.59 2.71 1.90
CA LEU A 74 8.21 3.19 2.03
C LEU A 74 8.03 4.63 1.50
N ILE A 75 8.96 5.54 1.81
CA ILE A 75 8.88 6.92 1.30
C ILE A 75 9.03 6.96 -0.22
N THR A 76 10.00 6.23 -0.78
CA THR A 76 10.24 6.22 -2.22
C THR A 76 9.02 5.71 -2.99
N ASP A 77 8.42 4.61 -2.53
CA ASP A 77 7.31 3.97 -3.22
C ASP A 77 5.97 4.69 -2.99
N LEU A 78 5.78 5.29 -1.81
CA LEU A 78 4.54 6.01 -1.50
C LEU A 78 4.56 7.46 -1.97
N PHE A 79 5.71 8.15 -1.91
CA PHE A 79 5.78 9.61 -2.09
C PHE A 79 6.84 10.07 -3.09
N THR A 80 7.70 9.20 -3.57
CA THR A 80 8.90 9.43 -4.39
C THR A 80 10.18 9.72 -3.60
N GLU A 81 11.33 9.47 -4.23
CA GLU A 81 12.67 9.61 -3.60
C GLU A 81 12.97 11.02 -3.07
N LYS A 82 12.38 12.06 -3.66
CA LYS A 82 12.62 13.45 -3.24
C LYS A 82 12.22 13.75 -1.78
N TYR A 83 11.41 12.90 -1.16
CA TYR A 83 10.95 13.07 0.22
C TYR A 83 11.74 12.29 1.27
N VAL A 84 12.76 11.51 0.88
CA VAL A 84 13.52 10.63 1.79
C VAL A 84 14.19 11.41 2.95
N ASP A 85 14.61 12.62 2.70
CA ASP A 85 15.25 13.47 3.71
C ASP A 85 14.29 14.42 4.44
N VAL A 86 12.98 14.35 4.14
CA VAL A 86 11.97 15.14 4.84
C VAL A 86 11.67 14.50 6.20
N PRO A 87 11.70 15.28 7.31
CA PRO A 87 11.32 14.74 8.62
C PRO A 87 9.91 14.13 8.61
N ALA A 88 9.74 13.00 9.31
CA ALA A 88 8.49 12.23 9.30
C ALA A 88 7.26 13.09 9.65
N GLU A 89 7.39 14.00 10.62
CA GLU A 89 6.33 14.91 11.05
C GLU A 89 5.90 15.93 10.00
N SER A 90 6.74 16.18 8.99
CA SER A 90 6.48 17.12 7.90
C SER A 90 6.18 16.43 6.57
N LEU A 91 6.34 15.11 6.50
CA LEU A 91 6.31 14.34 5.26
C LEU A 91 4.98 14.49 4.50
N LEU A 92 3.87 14.21 5.17
CA LEU A 92 2.55 14.26 4.55
C LEU A 92 2.17 15.68 4.12
N GLY A 93 2.44 16.68 4.99
CA GLY A 93 2.16 18.07 4.66
C GLY A 93 2.98 18.58 3.47
N ALA A 94 4.26 18.20 3.36
CA ALA A 94 5.10 18.55 2.23
C ALA A 94 4.61 17.90 0.92
N TYR A 95 4.19 16.63 0.99
CA TYR A 95 3.63 15.94 -0.16
C TYR A 95 2.31 16.55 -0.63
N ILE A 96 1.36 16.81 0.29
CA ILE A 96 0.07 17.45 0.00
C ILE A 96 0.28 18.85 -0.63
N ALA A 97 1.19 19.64 -0.06
CA ALA A 97 1.47 20.98 -0.57
C ALA A 97 1.98 20.96 -2.02
N ALA A 98 2.88 20.02 -2.34
CA ALA A 98 3.40 19.87 -3.71
C ALA A 98 2.32 19.40 -4.70
N CYS A 99 1.49 18.43 -4.32
CA CYS A 99 0.37 17.98 -5.16
C CYS A 99 -0.67 19.08 -5.39
N HIS A 100 -0.95 19.89 -4.37
CA HIS A 100 -1.86 21.02 -4.51
C HIS A 100 -1.30 22.15 -5.38
N GLU A 101 0.01 22.40 -5.31
CA GLU A 101 0.68 23.36 -6.21
C GLU A 101 0.57 22.89 -7.67
N GLU A 102 0.87 21.62 -7.96
CA GLU A 102 0.73 21.02 -9.28
C GLU A 102 -0.73 21.10 -9.79
N TYR A 103 -1.69 20.75 -8.93
CA TYR A 103 -3.11 20.90 -9.23
C TYR A 103 -3.46 22.34 -9.65
N ASN A 104 -2.97 23.37 -8.93
CA ASN A 104 -3.25 24.78 -9.24
C ASN A 104 -2.63 25.20 -10.60
N LEU A 105 -1.46 24.67 -10.96
CA LEU A 105 -0.86 24.90 -12.27
C LEU A 105 -1.74 24.34 -13.40
N VAL A 106 -2.21 23.09 -13.27
CA VAL A 106 -3.15 22.48 -14.22
C VAL A 106 -4.44 23.28 -14.35
N GLN A 107 -5.03 23.73 -13.23
CA GLN A 107 -6.23 24.58 -13.24
C GLN A 107 -6.01 25.89 -13.98
N THR A 108 -4.81 26.46 -13.91
CA THR A 108 -4.45 27.68 -14.61
C THR A 108 -4.36 27.45 -16.13
N ASP A 109 -3.77 26.35 -16.54
CA ASP A 109 -3.60 26.00 -17.95
C ASP A 109 -4.94 25.70 -18.66
N ILE A 110 -5.91 25.12 -17.92
CA ILE A 110 -7.26 24.84 -18.46
C ILE A 110 -8.26 25.99 -18.27
N LYS A 111 -7.81 27.15 -17.80
CA LYS A 111 -8.67 28.31 -17.53
C LYS A 111 -9.46 28.69 -18.78
N GLY A 112 -10.80 28.70 -18.63
CA GLY A 112 -11.74 28.96 -19.74
C GLY A 112 -12.21 27.67 -20.46
N SER A 113 -11.69 26.51 -20.10
CA SER A 113 -12.26 25.21 -20.49
C SER A 113 -13.54 24.95 -19.70
N PRO A 114 -14.56 24.30 -20.30
CA PRO A 114 -15.71 23.79 -19.56
C PRO A 114 -15.36 22.57 -18.67
N ILE A 115 -14.15 22.03 -18.82
CA ILE A 115 -13.68 20.85 -18.07
C ILE A 115 -13.17 21.32 -16.70
N LEU A 116 -13.81 20.84 -15.66
CA LEU A 116 -13.35 21.00 -14.28
C LEU A 116 -12.40 19.84 -13.97
N TYR A 117 -11.15 20.17 -13.63
CA TYR A 117 -10.18 19.17 -13.19
C TYR A 117 -10.41 18.86 -11.72
N HIS A 118 -10.67 17.58 -11.43
CA HIS A 118 -10.79 17.06 -10.07
C HIS A 118 -9.58 16.21 -9.74
N TYR A 119 -9.08 16.35 -8.52
CA TYR A 119 -8.03 15.53 -7.94
C TYR A 119 -8.51 14.96 -6.63
N GLN A 120 -8.44 13.65 -6.48
CA GLN A 120 -8.74 12.97 -5.23
C GLN A 120 -7.72 11.88 -4.96
N GLU A 121 -7.11 11.91 -3.78
CA GLU A 121 -6.19 10.87 -3.31
C GLU A 121 -6.50 10.49 -1.87
N HIS A 122 -6.73 9.20 -1.64
CA HIS A 122 -6.83 8.63 -0.31
C HIS A 122 -5.76 7.56 -0.17
N LEU A 123 -4.92 7.68 0.84
CA LEU A 123 -3.85 6.72 1.14
C LEU A 123 -4.01 6.23 2.57
N THR A 124 -4.02 4.91 2.74
CA THR A 124 -3.89 4.26 4.05
C THR A 124 -2.74 3.26 3.97
N ALA A 125 -1.80 3.34 4.91
CA ALA A 125 -0.65 2.44 4.94
C ALA A 125 -0.41 1.93 6.36
N VAL A 126 -0.33 0.59 6.52
CA VAL A 126 -0.31 -0.07 7.82
C VAL A 126 0.59 -1.31 7.84
N PRO A 127 1.20 -1.66 9.00
CA PRO A 127 1.78 -2.98 9.17
C PRO A 127 0.68 -4.05 9.20
N LEU A 128 0.89 -5.16 8.49
CA LEU A 128 -0.03 -6.30 8.46
C LEU A 128 0.40 -7.42 9.40
N TYR A 129 1.70 -7.65 9.47
CA TYR A 129 2.30 -8.68 10.31
C TYR A 129 3.70 -8.23 10.73
N GLU A 130 4.05 -8.50 11.96
CA GLU A 130 5.35 -8.20 12.52
C GLU A 130 5.84 -9.31 13.46
N SER A 131 7.11 -9.63 13.33
CA SER A 131 7.84 -10.53 14.23
C SER A 131 9.24 -9.98 14.50
N ASP A 132 10.06 -10.72 15.21
CA ASP A 132 11.49 -10.44 15.40
C ASP A 132 12.34 -10.57 14.12
N LYS A 133 11.78 -11.13 13.02
CA LYS A 133 12.50 -11.39 11.76
C LYS A 133 11.86 -10.76 10.54
N LEU A 134 10.54 -10.57 10.55
CA LEU A 134 9.77 -10.15 9.38
C LEU A 134 8.83 -9.00 9.73
N LEU A 135 8.72 -8.05 8.81
CA LEU A 135 7.66 -7.06 8.76
C LEU A 135 6.94 -7.16 7.41
N SER A 136 5.65 -7.45 7.40
CA SER A 136 4.79 -7.24 6.22
C SER A 136 4.04 -5.94 6.37
N TYR A 137 4.03 -5.15 5.30
CA TYR A 137 3.43 -3.83 5.29
C TYR A 137 2.54 -3.67 4.05
N GLU A 138 1.44 -2.95 4.17
CA GLU A 138 0.49 -2.74 3.09
C GLU A 138 0.12 -1.27 2.98
N ALA A 139 -0.05 -0.78 1.76
CA ALA A 139 -0.66 0.52 1.50
C ALA A 139 -1.75 0.40 0.43
N THR A 140 -2.92 0.96 0.71
CA THR A 140 -4.00 1.11 -0.26
C THR A 140 -4.14 2.58 -0.63
N ARG A 141 -4.07 2.85 -1.93
CA ARG A 141 -4.21 4.19 -2.51
C ARG A 141 -5.38 4.22 -3.48
N TYR A 142 -6.32 5.09 -3.25
CA TYR A 142 -7.28 5.51 -4.25
C TYR A 142 -6.80 6.81 -4.88
N LEU A 143 -6.75 6.86 -6.21
CA LEU A 143 -6.35 8.05 -6.98
C LEU A 143 -7.37 8.33 -8.09
N PHE A 144 -7.85 9.58 -8.14
CA PHE A 144 -8.65 10.11 -9.24
C PHE A 144 -8.07 11.45 -9.68
N THR A 145 -7.66 11.51 -10.92
CA THR A 145 -7.09 12.71 -11.55
C THR A 145 -7.90 13.18 -12.75
N GLY A 146 -9.21 12.93 -12.68
CA GLY A 146 -10.13 13.17 -13.80
C GLY A 146 -10.39 11.91 -14.64
N GLY A 147 -11.33 12.00 -15.57
CA GLY A 147 -11.73 10.89 -16.42
C GLY A 147 -12.98 10.15 -15.92
N ALA A 148 -13.14 8.88 -16.32
CA ALA A 148 -14.36 8.12 -16.10
C ALA A 148 -14.50 7.60 -14.66
N HIS A 149 -13.40 7.26 -14.00
CA HIS A 149 -13.37 6.72 -12.64
C HIS A 149 -11.96 6.86 -12.03
N GLY A 150 -11.87 6.77 -10.71
CA GLY A 150 -10.61 6.60 -9.99
C GLY A 150 -10.11 5.18 -10.02
N LEU A 151 -8.91 4.98 -9.53
CA LEU A 151 -8.26 3.68 -9.40
C LEU A 151 -7.83 3.47 -7.95
N GLU A 152 -8.25 2.35 -7.36
CA GLU A 152 -7.73 1.88 -6.08
C GLU A 152 -6.67 0.81 -6.33
N THR A 153 -5.51 0.99 -5.76
CA THR A 153 -4.39 0.04 -5.83
C THR A 153 -3.88 -0.27 -4.44
N THR A 154 -3.47 -1.52 -4.24
CA THR A 154 -2.83 -1.97 -3.01
C THR A 154 -1.41 -2.43 -3.31
N MET A 155 -0.44 -1.95 -2.55
CA MET A 155 0.97 -2.33 -2.60
C MET A 155 1.32 -3.04 -1.30
N CYS A 156 2.11 -4.11 -1.41
CA CYS A 156 2.57 -4.90 -0.28
C CYS A 156 4.09 -4.98 -0.29
N TRP A 157 4.68 -4.99 0.89
CA TRP A 157 6.11 -5.18 1.10
C TRP A 157 6.34 -6.19 2.20
N VAL A 158 7.39 -6.95 2.07
CA VAL A 158 7.94 -7.78 3.14
C VAL A 158 9.37 -7.35 3.38
N PHE A 159 9.72 -7.07 4.63
CA PHE A 159 11.07 -6.66 5.02
C PHE A 159 11.70 -7.68 5.95
N ASP A 160 13.00 -7.93 5.75
CA ASP A 160 13.85 -8.51 6.77
C ASP A 160 14.10 -7.47 7.86
N VAL A 161 13.69 -7.75 9.07
CA VAL A 161 13.76 -6.81 10.19
C VAL A 161 15.20 -6.48 10.61
N THR A 162 16.13 -7.42 10.38
CA THR A 162 17.54 -7.26 10.78
C THR A 162 18.28 -6.27 9.88
N THR A 163 17.97 -6.31 8.58
CA THR A 163 18.64 -5.47 7.58
C THR A 163 17.80 -4.29 7.12
N GLY A 164 16.47 -4.38 7.27
CA GLY A 164 15.50 -3.45 6.71
C GLY A 164 15.35 -3.57 5.18
N ASN A 165 15.96 -4.56 4.56
CA ASN A 165 15.85 -4.78 3.12
C ASN A 165 14.51 -5.42 2.79
N GLN A 166 13.90 -4.97 1.70
CA GLN A 166 12.73 -5.63 1.14
C GLN A 166 13.10 -7.01 0.63
N LEU A 167 12.30 -8.01 0.98
CA LEU A 167 12.42 -9.36 0.46
C LEU A 167 11.63 -9.51 -0.83
N THR A 168 12.25 -10.14 -1.79
CA THR A 168 11.64 -10.54 -3.07
C THR A 168 11.21 -12.01 -3.01
N GLU A 169 10.47 -12.44 -4.03
CA GLU A 169 10.11 -13.85 -4.18
C GLU A 169 11.36 -14.74 -4.27
N ASP A 170 12.41 -14.28 -4.97
CA ASP A 170 13.66 -15.01 -5.11
C ASP A 170 14.43 -15.15 -3.79
N ASP A 171 14.18 -14.32 -2.79
CA ASP A 171 14.79 -14.46 -1.47
C ASP A 171 14.14 -15.56 -0.65
N ILE A 172 12.87 -15.85 -0.87
CA ILE A 172 12.06 -16.74 -0.04
C ILE A 172 11.74 -18.09 -0.69
N PHE A 173 11.57 -18.16 -2.01
CA PHE A 173 11.20 -19.39 -2.71
C PHE A 173 12.42 -20.15 -3.30
N VAL A 174 12.29 -21.47 -3.44
CA VAL A 174 13.26 -22.31 -4.15
C VAL A 174 13.27 -21.98 -5.64
N GLU A 175 14.30 -22.41 -6.36
CA GLU A 175 14.34 -22.25 -7.82
C GLU A 175 13.12 -22.89 -8.50
N ASN A 176 12.66 -22.28 -9.60
CA ASN A 176 11.52 -22.71 -10.40
C ASN A 176 10.16 -22.76 -9.67
N TYR A 177 10.00 -21.97 -8.62
CA TYR A 177 8.75 -21.86 -7.86
C TYR A 177 7.56 -21.33 -8.69
N SER A 178 7.83 -20.53 -9.72
CA SER A 178 6.82 -19.77 -10.46
C SER A 178 5.71 -20.66 -11.05
N ASP A 179 6.07 -21.76 -11.74
CA ASP A 179 5.08 -22.66 -12.35
C ASP A 179 4.19 -23.32 -11.30
N SER A 180 4.77 -23.65 -10.14
CA SER A 180 4.02 -24.19 -9.01
C SER A 180 3.03 -23.16 -8.46
N LEU A 181 3.45 -21.89 -8.30
CA LEU A 181 2.58 -20.81 -7.84
C LEU A 181 1.47 -20.53 -8.86
N VAL A 182 1.74 -20.50 -10.16
CA VAL A 182 0.71 -20.32 -11.20
C VAL A 182 -0.36 -21.40 -11.10
N THR A 183 0.03 -22.67 -10.87
CA THR A 183 -0.93 -23.76 -10.66
C THR A 183 -1.80 -23.51 -9.42
N ILE A 184 -1.20 -23.14 -8.30
CA ILE A 184 -1.88 -22.80 -7.05
C ILE A 184 -2.80 -21.60 -7.24
N PHE A 185 -2.32 -20.53 -7.86
CA PHE A 185 -3.12 -19.33 -8.13
C PHE A 185 -4.35 -19.63 -8.98
N THR A 186 -4.21 -20.50 -9.99
CA THR A 186 -5.36 -20.89 -10.83
C THR A 186 -6.46 -21.57 -10.01
N GLN A 187 -6.10 -22.47 -9.10
CA GLN A 187 -7.07 -23.14 -8.22
C GLN A 187 -7.71 -22.16 -7.22
N LEU A 188 -6.91 -21.26 -6.63
CA LEU A 188 -7.38 -20.25 -5.70
C LEU A 188 -8.30 -19.24 -6.39
N LEU A 189 -7.93 -18.81 -7.60
CA LEU A 189 -8.73 -17.90 -8.41
C LEU A 189 -10.08 -18.51 -8.82
N GLU A 190 -10.11 -19.79 -9.18
CA GLU A 190 -11.35 -20.49 -9.50
C GLU A 190 -12.32 -20.49 -8.30
N ALA A 191 -11.79 -20.75 -7.10
CA ALA A 191 -12.57 -20.71 -5.87
C ALA A 191 -13.05 -19.29 -5.51
N ASP A 192 -12.20 -18.27 -5.71
CA ASP A 192 -12.56 -16.86 -5.48
C ASP A 192 -13.60 -16.38 -6.50
N ALA A 193 -13.39 -16.65 -7.77
CA ALA A 193 -14.33 -16.30 -8.85
C ALA A 193 -15.73 -16.88 -8.61
N ALA A 194 -15.80 -18.14 -8.17
CA ALA A 194 -17.07 -18.79 -7.85
C ALA A 194 -17.83 -18.06 -6.73
N LYS A 195 -17.14 -17.60 -5.67
CA LYS A 195 -17.74 -16.81 -4.57
C LYS A 195 -18.28 -15.46 -5.05
N ARG A 196 -17.65 -14.88 -6.08
CA ARG A 196 -18.02 -13.59 -6.68
C ARG A 196 -18.98 -13.69 -7.86
N ALA A 197 -19.51 -14.88 -8.14
CA ALA A 197 -20.33 -15.19 -9.33
C ALA A 197 -19.63 -14.89 -10.67
N LEU A 198 -18.29 -14.98 -10.69
CA LEU A 198 -17.43 -14.85 -11.86
C LEU A 198 -16.95 -16.23 -12.36
N LYS A 199 -16.30 -16.27 -13.51
CA LYS A 199 -15.72 -17.47 -14.11
C LYS A 199 -14.27 -17.19 -14.50
N LEU A 200 -13.43 -18.21 -14.59
CA LEU A 200 -12.03 -18.07 -15.01
C LEU A 200 -11.87 -17.35 -16.36
N LYS A 201 -12.83 -17.50 -17.29
CA LYS A 201 -12.80 -16.79 -18.58
C LYS A 201 -12.94 -15.26 -18.46
N ASP A 202 -13.36 -14.75 -17.32
CA ASP A 202 -13.48 -13.32 -17.04
C ASP A 202 -12.12 -12.71 -16.62
N PHE A 203 -11.09 -13.55 -16.48
CA PHE A 203 -9.73 -13.19 -16.10
C PHE A 203 -8.73 -13.46 -17.24
N TRP A 204 -7.63 -12.72 -17.23
CA TRP A 204 -6.50 -12.86 -18.15
C TRP A 204 -5.47 -13.83 -17.56
N LEU A 205 -5.74 -15.13 -17.68
CA LEU A 205 -4.95 -16.18 -17.00
C LEU A 205 -3.46 -16.19 -17.37
N GLN A 206 -3.10 -15.68 -18.55
CA GLN A 206 -1.70 -15.52 -18.96
C GLN A 206 -0.94 -14.47 -18.13
N GLN A 207 -1.66 -13.60 -17.41
CA GLN A 207 -1.10 -12.59 -16.52
C GLN A 207 -1.13 -13.03 -15.03
N LEU A 208 -1.71 -14.19 -14.74
CA LEU A 208 -1.78 -14.77 -13.41
C LEU A 208 -0.45 -15.43 -13.04
N ILE A 209 0.55 -14.62 -12.82
CA ILE A 209 1.92 -15.02 -12.43
C ILE A 209 2.32 -14.34 -11.13
N PRO A 210 3.33 -14.86 -10.40
CA PRO A 210 3.95 -14.12 -9.30
C PRO A 210 4.35 -12.71 -9.76
N ASN A 211 3.92 -11.68 -9.03
CA ASN A 211 4.00 -10.29 -9.47
C ASN A 211 4.77 -9.38 -8.50
N GLY A 212 5.41 -9.96 -7.49
CA GLY A 212 6.15 -9.23 -6.46
C GLY A 212 5.28 -8.47 -5.46
N ASN A 213 3.97 -8.40 -5.67
CA ASN A 213 3.03 -7.69 -4.79
C ASN A 213 2.40 -8.68 -3.80
N PHE A 214 3.16 -9.02 -2.77
CA PHE A 214 2.77 -10.02 -1.79
C PHE A 214 3.06 -9.59 -0.35
N ALA A 215 2.37 -10.20 0.60
CA ALA A 215 2.67 -10.09 2.02
C ALA A 215 2.60 -11.45 2.72
N ILE A 216 3.32 -11.56 3.83
CA ILE A 216 3.42 -12.77 4.66
C ILE A 216 2.69 -12.52 5.96
N THR A 217 1.88 -13.48 6.37
CA THR A 217 1.18 -13.50 7.66
C THR A 217 1.34 -14.88 8.32
N GLU A 218 0.80 -15.06 9.51
CA GLU A 218 0.78 -16.38 10.17
C GLU A 218 -0.05 -17.43 9.41
N ASP A 219 -0.97 -16.99 8.55
CA ASP A 219 -1.84 -17.88 7.76
C ASP A 219 -1.20 -18.34 6.45
N GLY A 220 -0.22 -17.59 5.94
CA GLY A 220 0.42 -17.88 4.67
C GLY A 220 0.94 -16.65 3.95
N ILE A 221 1.09 -16.77 2.62
CA ILE A 221 1.52 -15.72 1.71
C ILE A 221 0.33 -15.32 0.87
N PHE A 222 -0.11 -14.08 0.95
CA PHE A 222 -1.10 -13.62 -0.01
C PHE A 222 -0.46 -12.76 -1.09
N TYR A 223 -1.02 -12.90 -2.29
CA TYR A 223 -0.70 -12.10 -3.46
C TYR A 223 -1.84 -11.15 -3.77
N GLN A 224 -1.49 -9.91 -4.02
CA GLN A 224 -2.42 -8.87 -4.40
C GLN A 224 -2.31 -8.61 -5.90
N PHE A 225 -3.44 -8.73 -6.60
CA PHE A 225 -3.61 -8.34 -7.99
C PHE A 225 -4.56 -7.14 -8.03
N ASN A 226 -4.07 -6.02 -8.49
CA ASN A 226 -4.85 -4.79 -8.58
C ASN A 226 -5.80 -4.81 -9.79
N PRO A 227 -6.77 -3.88 -9.89
CA PRO A 227 -7.55 -3.73 -11.11
C PRO A 227 -6.62 -3.57 -12.31
N TYR A 228 -6.94 -4.26 -13.41
CA TYR A 228 -6.15 -4.39 -14.63
C TYR A 228 -4.92 -5.30 -14.58
N ASP A 229 -4.55 -5.87 -13.45
CA ASP A 229 -3.43 -6.83 -13.41
C ASP A 229 -3.81 -8.14 -14.09
N ILE A 230 -4.95 -8.72 -13.72
CA ILE A 230 -5.40 -10.03 -14.22
C ILE A 230 -6.85 -10.03 -14.74
N ALA A 231 -7.52 -8.88 -14.73
CA ALA A 231 -8.91 -8.76 -15.17
C ALA A 231 -9.26 -7.29 -15.51
N PRO A 232 -10.37 -7.03 -16.24
CA PRO A 232 -10.87 -5.67 -16.44
C PRO A 232 -11.24 -4.98 -15.13
N TYR A 233 -11.23 -3.64 -15.13
CA TYR A 233 -11.56 -2.81 -13.96
C TYR A 233 -12.82 -3.23 -13.21
N ALA A 234 -13.88 -3.58 -13.94
CA ALA A 234 -15.16 -3.95 -13.35
C ALA A 234 -15.12 -5.22 -12.47
N VAL A 235 -14.09 -6.06 -12.64
CA VAL A 235 -13.84 -7.23 -11.78
C VAL A 235 -13.27 -6.80 -10.43
N GLY A 236 -12.55 -5.68 -10.39
CA GLY A 236 -11.89 -5.18 -9.21
C GLY A 236 -10.58 -5.92 -8.90
N SER A 237 -10.03 -5.66 -7.72
CA SER A 237 -8.84 -6.33 -7.24
C SER A 237 -9.13 -7.78 -6.82
N THR A 238 -8.09 -8.60 -6.83
CA THR A 238 -8.13 -10.00 -6.40
C THR A 238 -6.98 -10.28 -5.43
N ARG A 239 -7.27 -10.91 -4.28
CA ARG A 239 -6.28 -11.31 -3.29
C ARG A 239 -6.32 -12.82 -3.13
N LEU A 240 -5.20 -13.49 -3.37
CA LEU A 240 -5.08 -14.94 -3.30
C LEU A 240 -4.18 -15.32 -2.11
N LEU A 241 -4.70 -16.08 -1.17
CA LEU A 241 -3.95 -16.59 -0.02
C LEU A 241 -3.43 -18.00 -0.31
N VAL A 242 -2.12 -18.13 -0.47
CA VAL A 242 -1.40 -19.40 -0.45
C VAL A 242 -1.17 -19.78 1.01
N SER A 243 -1.91 -20.76 1.54
CA SER A 243 -1.78 -21.13 2.94
C SER A 243 -0.36 -21.59 3.27
N LYS A 244 0.05 -21.47 4.51
CA LYS A 244 1.38 -21.86 4.97
C LYS A 244 1.73 -23.32 4.65
N GLU A 245 0.76 -24.22 4.73
CA GLU A 245 0.94 -25.64 4.40
C GLU A 245 1.24 -25.85 2.92
N VAL A 246 0.60 -25.07 2.05
CA VAL A 246 0.80 -25.10 0.60
C VAL A 246 2.09 -24.38 0.20
N ALA A 247 2.44 -23.30 0.86
CA ALA A 247 3.65 -22.53 0.59
C ALA A 247 4.92 -23.23 1.06
N LEU A 248 4.89 -23.90 2.24
CA LEU A 248 6.06 -24.43 2.92
C LEU A 248 6.98 -25.30 2.03
N PRO A 249 6.46 -26.22 1.17
CA PRO A 249 7.31 -27.02 0.27
C PRO A 249 8.06 -26.18 -0.79
N LEU A 250 7.60 -24.96 -1.08
CA LEU A 250 8.19 -24.08 -2.08
C LEU A 250 9.19 -23.09 -1.46
N LEU A 251 9.30 -23.04 -0.13
CA LEU A 251 10.17 -22.08 0.55
C LEU A 251 11.62 -22.60 0.67
N LYS A 252 12.57 -21.69 0.58
CA LYS A 252 13.98 -21.96 0.92
C LYS A 252 14.10 -22.25 2.40
N LYS A 253 14.68 -23.40 2.74
CA LYS A 253 14.98 -23.79 4.13
C LYS A 253 15.92 -22.78 4.78
N GLY A 254 15.66 -22.44 6.04
CA GLY A 254 16.47 -21.52 6.82
C GLY A 254 16.12 -20.04 6.59
N THR A 255 15.15 -19.71 5.73
CA THR A 255 14.60 -18.36 5.66
C THR A 255 13.64 -18.10 6.84
N ALA A 256 13.49 -16.84 7.22
CA ALA A 256 12.55 -16.45 8.27
C ALA A 256 11.11 -16.90 7.99
N VAL A 257 10.71 -16.90 6.71
CA VAL A 257 9.38 -17.37 6.27
C VAL A 257 9.24 -18.88 6.43
N TYR A 258 10.26 -19.63 6.07
CA TYR A 258 10.28 -21.09 6.28
C TYR A 258 10.13 -21.44 7.76
N GLU A 259 10.86 -20.74 8.63
CA GLU A 259 10.78 -20.95 10.07
C GLU A 259 9.42 -20.57 10.66
N LEU A 260 8.81 -19.48 10.14
CA LEU A 260 7.48 -19.06 10.55
C LEU A 260 6.41 -20.12 10.25
N PHE A 261 6.51 -20.79 9.08
CA PHE A 261 5.51 -21.76 8.63
C PHE A 261 5.80 -23.19 9.12
N THR A 262 7.02 -23.45 9.61
CA THR A 262 7.35 -24.75 10.19
C THR A 262 6.64 -24.94 11.52
N PRO A 263 5.88 -26.05 11.73
CA PRO A 263 5.27 -26.33 13.02
C PRO A 263 6.30 -26.33 14.15
N LYS A 264 6.04 -25.57 15.19
CA LYS A 264 6.87 -25.65 16.41
C LYS A 264 6.68 -27.02 17.04
N GLN A 265 7.79 -27.76 17.24
CA GLN A 265 7.80 -29.06 17.94
C GLN A 265 7.46 -28.90 19.42
#